data_eeb648260473b52afe217b872e180f93
#
_entry.id   eeb648260473b52afe217b872e180f93
#
_cell.length_a   1.000
_cell.length_b   1.000
_cell.length_c   1.000
_cell.angle_alpha   90.00
_cell.angle_beta   90.00
_cell.angle_gamma   90.00
#
_symmetry.space_group_name_H-M   'P 1'
#
loop_
_entity.id
_entity.type
_entity.pdbx_description
1 polymer ?
#
loop_
_entity_poly.entity_id
_entity_poly.type
_entity_poly.pdbx_seq_one_letter_code
_entity_poly.pdbx_strand_id
1 'polypeptide(L)'
;MSSCGLRRLELSVAEPELSVDFFAGVLGWTVIAESGGSFSGWVGDRLVAGVVAGEQGWRVFFGGDEPRELKVNSSVDAGRVLHGPWAPAPRAGEPCWVELMTAEPDDEYWVAELGWEVRPGVEDFVLFASSRHGDPRPVAGRLTTDRASGWQVYLAVDDLEAACARVSELDGRVLLEPTTVPTGRIASIEGPHGGACVLLEQPKGWGGTWAVS
;
A
#
# COMPACT_ATOMS: atom_id res chain seq x y z
N MET A 1 -12.33 -20.31 2.34
CA MET A 1 -12.34 -18.87 1.97
C MET A 1 -10.91 -18.47 1.69
N SER A 2 -10.66 -17.82 0.54
CA SER A 2 -9.35 -17.23 0.26
C SER A 2 -9.09 -16.12 1.26
N SER A 3 -7.86 -16.06 1.78
CA SER A 3 -7.47 -14.94 2.65
C SER A 3 -7.41 -13.66 1.80
N CYS A 4 -8.22 -12.66 2.13
CA CYS A 4 -8.15 -11.35 1.49
C CYS A 4 -6.92 -10.60 2.00
N GLY A 5 -6.15 -10.02 1.09
CA GLY A 5 -4.97 -9.20 1.37
C GLY A 5 -4.59 -8.38 0.14
N LEU A 6 -3.56 -7.56 0.26
CA LEU A 6 -3.18 -6.59 -0.76
C LEU A 6 -2.82 -7.28 -2.09
N ARG A 7 -3.47 -6.83 -3.16
CA ARG A 7 -3.25 -7.34 -4.51
C ARG A 7 -2.52 -6.34 -5.40
N ARG A 8 -3.01 -5.12 -5.49
CA ARG A 8 -2.42 -4.01 -6.25
C ARG A 8 -2.93 -2.68 -5.74
N LEU A 9 -2.32 -1.63 -6.22
CA LEU A 9 -2.74 -0.26 -6.00
C LEU A 9 -3.23 0.37 -7.32
N GLU A 10 -3.94 1.49 -7.21
CA GLU A 10 -4.21 2.38 -8.32
C GLU A 10 -4.10 3.82 -7.84
N LEU A 11 -3.41 4.64 -8.59
CA LEU A 11 -3.26 6.06 -8.32
C LEU A 11 -4.06 6.85 -9.35
N SER A 12 -5.03 7.62 -8.89
CA SER A 12 -5.77 8.57 -9.71
C SER A 12 -5.15 9.96 -9.57
N VAL A 13 -4.78 10.58 -10.68
CA VAL A 13 -4.12 11.89 -10.73
C VAL A 13 -4.51 12.65 -12.00
N ALA A 14 -4.30 13.98 -12.00
CA ALA A 14 -4.57 14.80 -13.17
C ALA A 14 -3.62 14.51 -14.35
N GLU A 15 -2.36 14.19 -14.05
CA GLU A 15 -1.28 13.98 -15.03
C GLU A 15 -0.65 12.58 -14.86
N PRO A 16 -1.31 11.51 -15.39
CA PRO A 16 -0.87 10.14 -15.16
C PRO A 16 0.54 9.82 -15.68
N GLU A 17 0.90 10.33 -16.86
CA GLU A 17 2.20 10.11 -17.48
C GLU A 17 3.33 10.66 -16.62
N LEU A 18 3.20 11.93 -16.19
CA LEU A 18 4.21 12.55 -15.36
C LEU A 18 4.31 11.90 -13.97
N SER A 19 3.17 11.45 -13.43
CA SER A 19 3.14 10.76 -12.15
C SER A 19 3.77 9.39 -12.22
N VAL A 20 3.50 8.60 -13.27
CA VAL A 20 4.11 7.27 -13.40
C VAL A 20 5.62 7.37 -13.63
N ASP A 21 6.09 8.38 -14.37
CA ASP A 21 7.52 8.63 -14.57
C ASP A 21 8.23 8.99 -13.26
N PHE A 22 7.59 9.80 -12.42
CA PHE A 22 8.10 10.09 -11.07
C PHE A 22 8.25 8.80 -10.24
N PHE A 23 7.18 8.01 -10.11
CA PHE A 23 7.23 6.78 -9.32
C PHE A 23 8.18 5.74 -9.91
N ALA A 24 8.28 5.65 -11.24
CA ALA A 24 9.26 4.80 -11.90
C ALA A 24 10.70 5.24 -11.55
N GLY A 25 10.95 6.53 -11.55
CA GLY A 25 12.26 7.10 -11.21
C GLY A 25 12.65 6.89 -9.74
N VAL A 26 11.70 6.93 -8.80
CA VAL A 26 11.94 6.73 -7.36
C VAL A 26 11.98 5.24 -7.00
N LEU A 27 11.09 4.43 -7.56
CA LEU A 27 10.80 3.06 -7.12
C LEU A 27 11.32 1.98 -8.09
N GLY A 28 11.86 2.38 -9.24
CA GLY A 28 12.38 1.45 -10.23
C GLY A 28 11.31 0.66 -10.98
N TRP A 29 10.09 1.19 -11.12
CA TRP A 29 9.03 0.49 -11.85
C TRP A 29 9.35 0.38 -13.35
N THR A 30 9.05 -0.78 -13.93
CA THR A 30 8.89 -0.91 -15.37
C THR A 30 7.49 -0.43 -15.74
N VAL A 31 7.43 0.61 -16.58
CA VAL A 31 6.16 1.23 -16.98
C VAL A 31 5.68 0.66 -18.29
N ILE A 32 4.38 0.34 -18.37
CA ILE A 32 3.69 -0.06 -19.59
C ILE A 32 2.54 0.92 -19.80
N ALA A 33 2.52 1.56 -20.98
CA ALA A 33 1.38 2.37 -21.38
C ALA A 33 0.19 1.46 -21.75
N GLU A 34 -0.95 1.77 -21.17
CA GLU A 34 -2.20 1.05 -21.39
C GLU A 34 -3.15 1.86 -22.27
N SER A 35 -4.27 1.27 -22.66
CA SER A 35 -5.29 1.99 -23.43
C SER A 35 -5.93 3.12 -22.61
N GLY A 36 -6.33 4.19 -23.29
CA GLY A 36 -7.05 5.31 -22.66
C GLY A 36 -6.18 6.28 -21.86
N GLY A 37 -4.85 6.28 -22.06
CA GLY A 37 -3.94 7.21 -21.36
C GLY A 37 -3.67 6.83 -19.92
N SER A 38 -3.87 5.56 -19.57
CA SER A 38 -3.46 4.99 -18.29
C SER A 38 -2.13 4.26 -18.40
N PHE A 39 -1.53 3.95 -17.28
CA PHE A 39 -0.24 3.27 -17.20
C PHE A 39 -0.27 2.19 -16.14
N SER A 40 0.58 1.19 -16.30
CA SER A 40 0.83 0.18 -15.26
C SER A 40 2.29 0.14 -14.87
N GLY A 41 2.54 0.14 -13.56
CA GLY A 41 3.86 0.00 -12.95
C GLY A 41 4.09 -1.43 -12.48
N TRP A 42 5.22 -2.01 -12.87
CA TRP A 42 5.59 -3.40 -12.61
C TRP A 42 6.93 -3.50 -11.92
N VAL A 43 7.05 -4.47 -11.02
CA VAL A 43 8.33 -4.91 -10.45
C VAL A 43 8.51 -6.38 -10.82
N GLY A 44 9.40 -6.64 -11.78
CA GLY A 44 9.54 -7.97 -12.39
C GLY A 44 8.22 -8.45 -13.01
N ASP A 45 7.65 -9.52 -12.47
CA ASP A 45 6.42 -10.17 -12.94
C ASP A 45 5.15 -9.75 -12.17
N ARG A 46 5.24 -8.78 -11.26
CA ARG A 46 4.11 -8.34 -10.44
C ARG A 46 3.65 -6.95 -10.82
N LEU A 47 2.36 -6.83 -11.06
CA LEU A 47 1.67 -5.55 -11.16
C LEU A 47 1.65 -4.91 -9.78
N VAL A 48 2.25 -3.74 -9.67
CA VAL A 48 2.33 -2.94 -8.43
C VAL A 48 1.17 -1.96 -8.36
N ALA A 49 1.05 -1.12 -9.39
CA ALA A 49 0.06 -0.07 -9.44
C ALA A 49 -0.42 0.20 -10.86
N GLY A 50 -1.71 0.57 -10.99
CA GLY A 50 -2.19 1.35 -12.12
C GLY A 50 -2.03 2.84 -11.84
N VAL A 51 -1.85 3.66 -12.89
CA VAL A 51 -1.89 5.12 -12.80
C VAL A 51 -2.86 5.63 -13.84
N VAL A 52 -3.92 6.30 -13.40
CA VAL A 52 -5.06 6.68 -14.24
C VAL A 52 -5.42 8.16 -14.06
N ALA A 53 -6.07 8.74 -15.08
CA ALA A 53 -6.62 10.08 -14.96
C ALA A 53 -7.84 10.08 -14.02
N GLY A 54 -7.88 11.02 -13.08
CA GLY A 54 -9.01 11.12 -12.14
C GLY A 54 -8.76 12.09 -11.00
N GLU A 55 -9.67 12.05 -10.03
CA GLU A 55 -9.49 12.76 -8.77
C GLU A 55 -8.32 12.17 -8.00
N GLN A 56 -7.55 13.03 -7.34
CA GLN A 56 -6.31 12.64 -6.70
C GLN A 56 -6.51 11.65 -5.55
N GLY A 57 -5.77 10.54 -5.56
CA GLY A 57 -5.74 9.60 -4.45
C GLY A 57 -5.40 8.16 -4.82
N TRP A 58 -4.99 7.43 -3.80
CA TRP A 58 -4.75 5.99 -3.89
C TRP A 58 -6.04 5.20 -3.70
N ARG A 59 -6.20 4.18 -4.51
CA ARG A 59 -7.19 3.12 -4.37
C ARG A 59 -6.49 1.81 -4.08
N VAL A 60 -7.04 1.06 -3.12
CA VAL A 60 -6.48 -0.23 -2.71
C VAL A 60 -7.33 -1.37 -3.24
N PHE A 61 -6.70 -2.33 -3.89
CA PHE A 61 -7.35 -3.55 -4.36
C PHE A 61 -6.89 -4.75 -3.54
N PHE A 62 -7.84 -5.41 -2.90
CA PHE A 62 -7.60 -6.65 -2.19
C PHE A 62 -7.89 -7.85 -3.10
N GLY A 63 -7.11 -8.92 -2.97
CA GLY A 63 -7.37 -10.15 -3.70
C GLY A 63 -8.50 -10.94 -3.06
N GLY A 64 -9.35 -11.53 -3.86
CA GLY A 64 -10.47 -12.35 -3.41
C GLY A 64 -11.08 -13.17 -4.52
N ASP A 65 -12.18 -13.88 -4.22
CA ASP A 65 -12.85 -14.75 -5.18
C ASP A 65 -13.82 -13.96 -6.08
N GLU A 66 -14.51 -12.98 -5.54
CA GLU A 66 -15.54 -12.21 -6.25
C GLU A 66 -15.21 -10.71 -6.24
N PRO A 67 -15.11 -10.06 -7.41
CA PRO A 67 -14.91 -8.63 -7.51
C PRO A 67 -16.07 -7.86 -6.89
N ARG A 68 -15.77 -6.84 -6.09
CA ARG A 68 -16.76 -5.91 -5.54
C ARG A 68 -16.14 -4.62 -5.05
N GLU A 69 -16.95 -3.58 -5.06
CA GLU A 69 -16.59 -2.30 -4.47
C GLU A 69 -16.65 -2.38 -2.94
N LEU A 70 -15.73 -1.70 -2.29
CA LEU A 70 -15.69 -1.53 -0.85
C LEU A 70 -15.74 -0.04 -0.48
N LYS A 71 -15.87 0.25 0.82
CA LYS A 71 -15.77 1.64 1.32
C LYS A 71 -14.35 2.20 1.14
N VAL A 72 -14.23 3.51 1.31
CA VAL A 72 -12.96 4.23 1.43
C VAL A 72 -12.01 3.95 0.25
N ASN A 73 -12.51 4.16 -0.97
CA ASN A 73 -11.73 4.03 -2.19
C ASN A 73 -10.94 2.71 -2.26
N SER A 74 -11.63 1.60 -2.06
CA SER A 74 -11.06 0.27 -2.17
C SER A 74 -12.01 -0.73 -2.83
N SER A 75 -11.49 -1.87 -3.25
CA SER A 75 -12.24 -2.93 -3.93
C SER A 75 -11.63 -4.30 -3.66
N VAL A 76 -12.39 -5.33 -3.94
CA VAL A 76 -11.87 -6.69 -4.14
C VAL A 76 -11.77 -6.94 -5.64
N ASP A 77 -10.59 -7.38 -6.08
CA ASP A 77 -10.36 -7.93 -7.42
C ASP A 77 -10.39 -9.46 -7.37
N ALA A 78 -10.90 -10.10 -8.42
CA ALA A 78 -10.74 -11.55 -8.57
C ALA A 78 -9.28 -11.93 -8.69
N GLY A 79 -8.84 -12.85 -7.85
CA GLY A 79 -7.50 -13.40 -7.90
C GLY A 79 -6.75 -13.38 -6.57
N ARG A 80 -5.55 -13.96 -6.61
CA ARG A 80 -4.73 -14.14 -5.41
C ARG A 80 -4.18 -12.84 -4.87
N VAL A 81 -3.89 -12.83 -3.58
CA VAL A 81 -3.04 -11.84 -2.91
C VAL A 81 -1.64 -11.87 -3.55
N LEU A 82 -1.09 -10.71 -3.88
CA LEU A 82 0.23 -10.55 -4.49
C LEU A 82 1.26 -9.96 -3.52
N HIS A 83 0.81 -9.25 -2.49
CA HIS A 83 1.64 -8.54 -1.52
C HIS A 83 1.17 -8.84 -0.10
N GLY A 84 2.06 -8.60 0.87
CA GLY A 84 1.76 -8.83 2.29
C GLY A 84 2.16 -10.22 2.80
N PRO A 85 1.68 -10.63 3.97
CA PRO A 85 2.24 -11.74 4.74
C PRO A 85 2.04 -13.14 4.13
N TRP A 86 1.13 -13.27 3.15
CA TRP A 86 0.86 -14.52 2.44
C TRP A 86 1.47 -14.55 1.03
N ALA A 87 2.20 -13.51 0.67
CA ALA A 87 2.98 -13.39 -0.55
C ALA A 87 4.47 -13.57 -0.26
N PRO A 88 5.32 -13.74 -1.27
CA PRO A 88 6.75 -13.60 -1.11
C PRO A 88 7.12 -12.23 -0.55
N ALA A 89 8.28 -12.13 0.11
CA ALA A 89 8.79 -10.85 0.63
C ALA A 89 8.73 -9.75 -0.46
N PRO A 90 8.33 -8.53 -0.12
CA PRO A 90 8.27 -7.44 -1.08
C PRO A 90 9.68 -7.10 -1.59
N ARG A 91 9.77 -6.89 -2.89
CA ARG A 91 10.95 -6.32 -3.54
C ARG A 91 10.88 -4.79 -3.46
N ALA A 92 12.00 -4.11 -3.61
CA ALA A 92 12.00 -2.65 -3.76
C ALA A 92 11.02 -2.22 -4.86
N GLY A 93 10.23 -1.20 -4.58
CA GLY A 93 9.15 -0.70 -5.44
C GLY A 93 7.81 -1.41 -5.29
N GLU A 94 7.71 -2.53 -4.57
CA GLU A 94 6.43 -3.23 -4.36
C GLU A 94 5.65 -2.67 -3.16
N PRO A 95 4.30 -2.70 -3.22
CA PRO A 95 3.47 -2.44 -2.04
C PRO A 95 3.78 -3.45 -0.94
N CYS A 96 3.92 -2.96 0.28
CA CYS A 96 4.24 -3.82 1.40
C CYS A 96 3.23 -3.73 2.55
N TRP A 97 2.54 -2.61 2.69
CA TRP A 97 1.56 -2.39 3.76
C TRP A 97 0.52 -1.35 3.36
N VAL A 98 -0.63 -1.38 4.01
CA VAL A 98 -1.66 -0.35 3.93
C VAL A 98 -2.24 -0.06 5.30
N GLU A 99 -2.57 1.21 5.56
CA GLU A 99 -3.23 1.65 6.78
C GLU A 99 -4.45 2.50 6.45
N LEU A 100 -5.56 2.18 7.08
CA LEU A 100 -6.77 2.98 7.02
C LEU A 100 -6.70 4.10 8.06
N MET A 101 -6.69 5.33 7.60
CA MET A 101 -6.76 6.52 8.43
C MET A 101 -8.23 6.96 8.50
N THR A 102 -8.81 7.07 9.69
CA THR A 102 -10.22 7.44 9.82
C THR A 102 -10.53 8.01 11.21
N ALA A 103 -11.39 9.02 11.27
CA ALA A 103 -11.96 9.50 12.53
C ALA A 103 -13.12 8.61 13.02
N GLU A 104 -13.75 7.87 12.11
CA GLU A 104 -14.93 7.03 12.39
C GLU A 104 -14.62 5.58 12.02
N PRO A 105 -14.03 4.78 12.94
CA PRO A 105 -13.71 3.39 12.68
C PRO A 105 -14.98 2.55 12.51
N ASP A 106 -14.96 1.67 11.50
CA ASP A 106 -16.02 0.68 11.22
C ASP A 106 -15.36 -0.69 11.02
N ASP A 107 -14.76 -1.20 12.08
CA ASP A 107 -13.97 -2.43 12.03
C ASP A 107 -14.86 -3.64 11.70
N GLU A 108 -16.14 -3.65 12.14
CA GLU A 108 -17.11 -4.71 11.84
C GLU A 108 -17.35 -4.85 10.34
N TYR A 109 -17.37 -3.75 9.60
CA TYR A 109 -17.49 -3.77 8.16
C TYR A 109 -16.33 -4.53 7.49
N TRP A 110 -15.09 -4.22 7.88
CA TRP A 110 -13.90 -4.86 7.30
C TRP A 110 -13.82 -6.35 7.65
N VAL A 111 -14.23 -6.71 8.87
CA VAL A 111 -14.36 -8.11 9.30
C VAL A 111 -15.39 -8.84 8.44
N ALA A 112 -16.58 -8.26 8.22
CA ALA A 112 -17.63 -8.87 7.42
C ALA A 112 -17.24 -9.01 5.94
N GLU A 113 -16.66 -7.96 5.35
CA GLU A 113 -16.34 -7.92 3.92
C GLU A 113 -15.09 -8.72 3.54
N LEU A 114 -14.04 -8.67 4.34
CA LEU A 114 -12.75 -9.25 3.99
C LEU A 114 -12.40 -10.52 4.78
N GLY A 115 -13.26 -10.89 5.74
CA GLY A 115 -13.01 -12.04 6.60
C GLY A 115 -11.81 -11.83 7.52
N TRP A 116 -11.52 -10.57 7.85
CA TRP A 116 -10.41 -10.22 8.73
C TRP A 116 -10.76 -10.39 10.20
N GLU A 117 -9.73 -10.45 11.04
CA GLU A 117 -9.83 -10.45 12.49
C GLU A 117 -9.23 -9.16 13.02
N VAL A 118 -9.92 -8.48 13.95
CA VAL A 118 -9.39 -7.29 14.61
C VAL A 118 -8.47 -7.75 15.75
N ARG A 119 -7.26 -7.20 15.77
CA ARG A 119 -6.29 -7.40 16.86
C ARG A 119 -5.98 -6.06 17.51
N PRO A 120 -6.17 -5.96 18.83
CA PRO A 120 -5.80 -4.74 19.53
C PRO A 120 -4.32 -4.41 19.28
N GLY A 121 -4.08 -3.16 18.96
CA GLY A 121 -2.75 -2.57 18.89
C GLY A 121 -2.46 -1.70 20.10
N VAL A 122 -1.84 -0.56 19.86
CA VAL A 122 -1.52 0.44 20.90
C VAL A 122 -2.38 1.67 20.67
N GLU A 123 -3.05 2.14 21.73
CA GLU A 123 -3.89 3.34 21.70
C GLU A 123 -4.95 3.33 20.57
N ASP A 124 -4.86 4.29 19.66
CA ASP A 124 -5.80 4.47 18.54
C ASP A 124 -5.51 3.57 17.31
N PHE A 125 -4.53 2.67 17.43
CA PHE A 125 -4.11 1.79 16.36
C PHE A 125 -4.59 0.36 16.59
N VAL A 126 -5.15 -0.27 15.54
CA VAL A 126 -5.46 -1.70 15.51
C VAL A 126 -4.83 -2.36 14.29
N LEU A 127 -4.62 -3.67 14.39
CA LEU A 127 -4.21 -4.51 13.29
C LEU A 127 -5.39 -5.32 12.77
N PHE A 128 -5.57 -5.36 11.46
CA PHE A 128 -6.39 -6.37 10.82
C PHE A 128 -5.51 -7.56 10.46
N ALA A 129 -5.95 -8.74 10.83
CA ALA A 129 -5.26 -9.99 10.52
C ALA A 129 -6.14 -10.87 9.63
N SER A 130 -5.51 -11.61 8.73
CA SER A 130 -6.15 -12.65 7.94
C SER A 130 -5.55 -13.99 8.31
N SER A 131 -6.41 -14.98 8.56
CA SER A 131 -6.00 -16.33 8.95
C SER A 131 -5.88 -17.23 7.73
N ARG A 132 -4.78 -17.95 7.64
CA ARG A 132 -4.59 -19.05 6.69
C ARG A 132 -4.14 -20.29 7.43
N HIS A 133 -4.92 -21.36 7.32
CA HIS A 133 -4.64 -22.63 8.05
C HIS A 133 -4.50 -22.46 9.57
N GLY A 134 -5.25 -21.49 10.15
CA GLY A 134 -5.20 -21.21 11.58
C GLY A 134 -4.02 -20.36 12.05
N ASP A 135 -3.20 -19.86 11.11
CA ASP A 135 -2.11 -18.92 11.39
C ASP A 135 -2.54 -17.50 10.99
N PRO A 136 -2.94 -16.65 11.95
CA PRO A 136 -3.38 -15.29 11.64
C PRO A 136 -2.17 -14.36 11.50
N ARG A 137 -2.14 -13.60 10.39
CA ARG A 137 -1.07 -12.62 10.12
C ARG A 137 -1.64 -11.24 9.82
N PRO A 138 -0.99 -10.17 10.28
CA PRO A 138 -1.41 -8.81 9.96
C PRO A 138 -1.42 -8.57 8.44
N VAL A 139 -2.51 -7.99 7.94
CA VAL A 139 -2.69 -7.66 6.51
C VAL A 139 -2.89 -6.18 6.25
N ALA A 140 -3.33 -5.44 7.26
CA ALA A 140 -3.52 -3.98 7.22
C ALA A 140 -3.52 -3.40 8.63
N GLY A 141 -3.27 -2.11 8.74
CA GLY A 141 -3.48 -1.32 9.96
C GLY A 141 -4.72 -0.43 9.85
N ARG A 142 -5.20 0.05 10.99
CA ARG A 142 -6.14 1.17 11.07
C ARG A 142 -5.75 2.09 12.22
N LEU A 143 -5.58 3.37 11.89
CA LEU A 143 -5.33 4.44 12.86
C LEU A 143 -6.57 5.32 12.98
N THR A 144 -7.07 5.48 14.22
CA THR A 144 -8.13 6.46 14.51
C THR A 144 -7.49 7.84 14.54
N THR A 145 -7.87 8.71 13.61
CA THR A 145 -7.34 10.07 13.52
C THR A 145 -8.28 10.96 12.71
N ASP A 146 -8.35 12.24 13.09
CA ASP A 146 -9.05 13.29 12.35
C ASP A 146 -8.13 14.07 11.39
N ARG A 147 -6.82 13.77 11.39
CA ARG A 147 -5.80 14.48 10.60
C ARG A 147 -5.71 14.02 9.16
N ALA A 148 -6.17 12.82 8.88
CA ALA A 148 -6.18 12.24 7.54
C ALA A 148 -7.35 11.27 7.40
N SER A 149 -7.81 11.04 6.17
CA SER A 149 -8.86 10.08 5.85
C SER A 149 -8.48 9.32 4.57
N GLY A 150 -8.71 8.01 4.56
CA GLY A 150 -8.42 7.14 3.44
C GLY A 150 -7.29 6.15 3.69
N TRP A 151 -6.91 5.45 2.63
CA TRP A 151 -5.82 4.48 2.68
C TRP A 151 -4.47 5.16 2.52
N GLN A 152 -3.59 5.01 3.50
CA GLN A 152 -2.17 5.29 3.38
C GLN A 152 -1.47 4.03 2.86
N VAL A 153 -0.74 4.17 1.76
CA VAL A 153 -0.05 3.05 1.12
C VAL A 153 1.45 3.11 1.42
N TYR A 154 2.04 1.94 1.61
CA TYR A 154 3.47 1.79 1.91
C TYR A 154 4.14 0.99 0.79
N LEU A 155 5.24 1.53 0.28
CA LEU A 155 6.05 0.97 -0.78
C LEU A 155 7.43 0.62 -0.24
N ALA A 156 7.90 -0.57 -0.50
CA ALA A 156 9.19 -1.05 -0.02
C ALA A 156 10.33 -0.38 -0.77
N VAL A 157 11.41 -0.04 -0.07
CA VAL A 157 12.66 0.44 -0.65
C VAL A 157 13.85 -0.25 0.02
N ASP A 158 14.97 -0.35 -0.70
CA ASP A 158 16.20 -0.93 -0.16
C ASP A 158 17.03 0.09 0.63
N ASP A 159 16.97 1.36 0.23
CA ASP A 159 17.70 2.48 0.81
C ASP A 159 16.81 3.71 0.86
N LEU A 160 16.40 4.09 2.06
CA LEU A 160 15.46 5.17 2.28
C LEU A 160 16.05 6.55 1.99
N GLU A 161 17.31 6.78 2.33
CA GLU A 161 18.01 8.02 2.04
C GLU A 161 18.19 8.23 0.54
N ALA A 162 18.60 7.20 -0.18
CA ALA A 162 18.72 7.26 -1.63
C ALA A 162 17.36 7.51 -2.31
N ALA A 163 16.30 6.87 -1.82
CA ALA A 163 14.95 7.09 -2.32
C ALA A 163 14.48 8.54 -2.07
N CYS A 164 14.67 9.09 -0.87
CA CYS A 164 14.33 10.48 -0.55
C CYS A 164 15.14 11.49 -1.37
N ALA A 165 16.44 11.25 -1.59
CA ALA A 165 17.23 12.08 -2.49
C ALA A 165 16.66 12.07 -3.91
N ARG A 166 16.30 10.89 -4.40
CA ARG A 166 15.70 10.74 -5.73
C ARG A 166 14.33 11.43 -5.85
N VAL A 167 13.51 11.43 -4.79
CA VAL A 167 12.26 12.21 -4.73
C VAL A 167 12.54 13.69 -5.00
N SER A 168 13.55 14.26 -4.32
CA SER A 168 13.90 15.67 -4.48
C SER A 168 14.48 15.99 -5.87
N GLU A 169 15.25 15.08 -6.46
CA GLU A 169 15.78 15.22 -7.82
C GLU A 169 14.69 15.21 -8.90
N LEU A 170 13.55 14.62 -8.62
CA LEU A 170 12.39 14.50 -9.51
C LEU A 170 11.26 15.48 -9.15
N ASP A 171 11.59 16.60 -8.49
CA ASP A 171 10.66 17.65 -8.10
C ASP A 171 9.51 17.20 -7.17
N GLY A 172 9.66 16.04 -6.53
CA GLY A 172 8.77 15.58 -5.47
C GLY A 172 9.08 16.22 -4.12
N ARG A 173 8.29 15.89 -3.11
CA ARG A 173 8.45 16.42 -1.75
C ARG A 173 8.61 15.28 -0.75
N VAL A 174 9.56 15.42 0.17
CA VAL A 174 9.63 14.61 1.38
C VAL A 174 8.77 15.29 2.44
N LEU A 175 7.67 14.65 2.82
CA LEU A 175 6.69 15.18 3.80
C LEU A 175 7.08 14.81 5.24
N LEU A 176 7.70 13.65 5.41
CA LEU A 176 8.28 13.17 6.66
C LEU A 176 9.67 12.62 6.34
N GLU A 177 10.68 13.20 6.97
CA GLU A 177 12.06 12.74 6.84
C GLU A 177 12.26 11.31 7.38
N PRO A 178 13.30 10.59 6.93
CA PRO A 178 13.60 9.25 7.39
C PRO A 178 13.54 9.11 8.91
N THR A 179 12.60 8.32 9.40
CA THR A 179 12.30 8.18 10.83
C THR A 179 12.19 6.70 11.19
N THR A 180 12.72 6.32 12.37
CA THR A 180 12.61 4.95 12.87
C THR A 180 11.27 4.76 13.60
N VAL A 181 10.55 3.73 13.21
CA VAL A 181 9.30 3.27 13.82
C VAL A 181 9.44 1.79 14.22
N PRO A 182 8.54 1.22 15.03
CA PRO A 182 8.65 -0.18 15.47
C PRO A 182 8.80 -1.20 14.33
N THR A 183 8.21 -0.92 13.15
CA THR A 183 8.21 -1.80 11.99
C THR A 183 9.40 -1.63 11.05
N GLY A 184 10.23 -0.61 11.23
CA GLY A 184 11.40 -0.33 10.38
C GLY A 184 11.71 1.15 10.30
N ARG A 185 12.27 1.59 9.18
CA ARG A 185 12.49 3.02 8.89
C ARG A 185 11.54 3.46 7.80
N ILE A 186 10.92 4.60 7.98
CA ILE A 186 9.94 5.15 7.05
C ILE A 186 10.26 6.59 6.66
N ALA A 187 9.79 7.00 5.49
CA ALA A 187 9.65 8.40 5.08
C ALA A 187 8.30 8.57 4.39
N SER A 188 7.69 9.74 4.50
CA SER A 188 6.49 10.05 3.71
C SER A 188 6.88 10.98 2.57
N ILE A 189 6.42 10.68 1.38
CA ILE A 189 6.72 11.42 0.17
C ILE A 189 5.47 11.80 -0.60
N GLU A 190 5.59 12.76 -1.49
CA GLU A 190 4.56 13.09 -2.46
C GLU A 190 5.21 13.46 -3.80
N GLY A 191 4.66 12.93 -4.88
CA GLY A 191 5.09 13.30 -6.24
C GLY A 191 4.66 14.72 -6.61
N PRO A 192 5.27 15.33 -7.64
CA PRO A 192 4.94 16.70 -8.07
C PRO A 192 3.49 16.86 -8.54
N HIS A 193 2.86 15.78 -8.94
CA HIS A 193 1.46 15.73 -9.37
C HIS A 193 0.56 15.00 -8.35
N GLY A 194 1.01 14.83 -7.11
CA GLY A 194 0.30 14.16 -6.02
C GLY A 194 0.71 12.70 -5.82
N GLY A 195 -0.16 11.92 -5.16
CA GLY A 195 0.13 10.52 -4.85
C GLY A 195 0.99 10.36 -3.61
N ALA A 196 0.66 11.06 -2.51
CA ALA A 196 1.37 10.89 -1.25
C ALA A 196 1.37 9.43 -0.81
N CYS A 197 2.53 8.92 -0.40
CA CYS A 197 2.70 7.56 0.10
C CYS A 197 3.84 7.48 1.13
N VAL A 198 3.98 6.33 1.76
CA VAL A 198 5.07 6.05 2.69
C VAL A 198 6.06 5.10 2.03
N LEU A 199 7.33 5.42 2.11
CA LEU A 199 8.42 4.52 1.80
C LEU A 199 8.81 3.77 3.08
N LEU A 200 8.98 2.44 2.97
CA LEU A 200 9.39 1.59 4.09
C LEU A 200 10.66 0.84 3.70
N GLU A 201 11.75 1.13 4.42
CA GLU A 201 13.03 0.50 4.16
C GLU A 201 13.03 -0.93 4.68
N GLN A 202 13.22 -1.86 3.74
CA GLN A 202 13.35 -3.30 3.98
C GLN A 202 12.46 -3.82 5.11
N PRO A 203 11.15 -3.94 4.88
CA PRO A 203 10.22 -4.34 5.93
C PRO A 203 10.64 -5.68 6.51
N LYS A 204 11.11 -5.67 7.75
CA LYS A 204 11.55 -6.86 8.46
C LYS A 204 10.37 -7.78 8.75
N GLY A 205 10.54 -9.08 8.60
CA GLY A 205 9.52 -10.06 8.90
C GLY A 205 8.46 -10.29 7.82
N TRP A 206 8.53 -9.57 6.69
CA TRP A 206 7.64 -9.78 5.56
C TRP A 206 8.05 -11.02 4.76
N GLY A 207 7.07 -11.84 4.37
CA GLY A 207 7.30 -13.02 3.52
C GLY A 207 7.67 -14.30 4.25
N GLY A 208 7.38 -14.48 5.54
CA GLY A 208 7.60 -15.77 6.15
C GLY A 208 7.37 -15.93 7.63
N THR A 209 7.83 -15.04 8.44
CA THR A 209 7.67 -15.19 9.89
C THR A 209 7.45 -13.85 10.56
N TRP A 210 6.19 -13.50 10.77
CA TRP A 210 5.85 -12.58 11.84
C TRP A 210 6.03 -13.36 13.14
N ALA A 211 7.21 -13.32 13.72
CA ALA A 211 7.35 -13.70 15.11
C ALA A 211 6.60 -12.66 15.92
N VAL A 212 5.41 -12.99 16.36
CA VAL A 212 4.74 -12.31 17.45
C VAL A 212 5.51 -12.69 18.70
N SER A 213 6.37 -11.82 19.19
CA SER A 213 6.94 -11.91 20.52
C SER A 213 5.98 -11.33 21.53
#